data_f4c997f05816c04ab0d5babc88dee57f
#
_entry.id   f4c997f05816c04ab0d5babc88dee57f
#
_cell.length_a   1.000
_cell.length_b   1.000
_cell.length_c   1.000
_cell.angle_alpha   90.00
_cell.angle_beta   90.00
_cell.angle_gamma   90.00
#
_symmetry.space_group_name_H-M   'P 1'
#
loop_
_entity.id
_entity.type
_entity.pdbx_description
1 polymer ?
#
loop_
_entity_poly.entity_id
_entity_poly.type
_entity_poly.pdbx_seq_one_letter_code
_entity_poly.pdbx_strand_id
1 'polypeptide(L)' 'NQTLIVGDSLTSDILGGKNANISTCWFNIRQKENHTSIQPDYIINDLSEMIHIVE' A
#
# COMPACT_ATOMS: atom_id res chain seq x y z
N ASN A 1 5.30 3.51 17.41
CA ASN A 1 3.98 3.68 16.79
C ASN A 1 3.97 3.16 15.39
N GLN A 2 2.94 2.43 15.10
CA GLN A 2 2.82 1.81 13.79
C GLN A 2 1.63 2.37 13.06
N THR A 3 1.92 3.12 12.01
CA THR A 3 0.91 3.67 11.14
C THR A 3 1.04 3.01 9.78
N LEU A 4 -0.08 2.58 9.25
CA LEU A 4 -0.12 1.95 7.94
C LEU A 4 -1.08 2.73 7.05
N ILE A 5 -0.59 3.17 5.92
CA ILE A 5 -1.44 3.83 4.94
C ILE A 5 -1.89 2.79 3.93
N VAL A 6 -3.20 2.64 3.79
CA VAL A 6 -3.79 1.72 2.83
C VAL A 6 -4.50 2.55 1.77
N GLY A 7 -4.15 2.35 0.53
CA GLY A 7 -4.77 3.09 -0.55
C GLY A 7 -4.62 2.38 -1.87
N ASP A 8 -5.42 2.79 -2.84
CA ASP A 8 -5.43 2.21 -4.18
C ASP A 8 -4.62 3.03 -5.19
N SER A 9 -4.09 4.17 -4.77
CA SER A 9 -3.35 5.06 -5.66
C SER A 9 -1.87 5.10 -5.29
N LEU A 10 -1.01 4.57 -6.16
CA LEU A 10 0.43 4.59 -5.92
C LEU A 10 0.98 6.01 -5.91
N THR A 11 0.49 6.86 -6.79
CA THR A 11 1.04 8.21 -6.94
C THR A 11 0.52 9.19 -5.91
N SER A 12 -0.57 8.87 -5.22
CA SER A 12 -1.12 9.73 -4.17
C SER A 12 -0.88 9.13 -2.80
N ASP A 13 -1.57 8.02 -2.53
CA ASP A 13 -1.58 7.45 -1.17
C ASP A 13 -0.25 6.82 -0.80
N ILE A 14 0.30 6.01 -1.69
CA ILE A 14 1.51 5.27 -1.38
C ILE A 14 2.73 6.18 -1.40
N LEU A 15 2.82 7.04 -2.40
CA LEU A 15 3.92 7.99 -2.46
C LEU A 15 3.90 8.94 -1.25
N GLY A 16 2.70 9.39 -0.85
CA GLY A 16 2.57 10.24 0.32
C GLY A 16 3.06 9.54 1.58
N GLY A 17 2.71 8.28 1.74
CA GLY A 17 3.19 7.51 2.88
C GLY A 17 4.68 7.30 2.86
N LYS A 18 5.25 7.01 1.69
CA LYS A 18 6.70 6.85 1.54
C LYS A 18 7.43 8.12 1.89
N ASN A 19 6.93 9.26 1.42
CA ASN A 19 7.56 10.55 1.71
C ASN A 19 7.49 10.90 3.19
N ALA A 20 6.47 10.44 3.88
CA ALA A 20 6.31 10.65 5.31
C ALA A 20 6.99 9.56 6.14
N ASN A 21 7.65 8.62 5.50
CA ASN A 21 8.34 7.51 6.14
C ASN A 21 7.37 6.62 6.94
N ILE A 22 6.19 6.40 6.38
CA ILE A 22 5.14 5.59 6.98
C ILE A 22 5.01 4.31 6.18
N SER A 23 4.70 3.21 6.86
CA SER A 23 4.46 1.94 6.18
C SER A 23 3.25 2.06 5.24
N THR A 24 3.36 1.46 4.06
CA THR A 24 2.35 1.59 3.03
C THR A 24 1.85 0.24 2.58
N CYS A 25 0.56 0.19 2.27
CA CYS A 25 -0.09 -1.00 1.75
C CYS A 25 -0.89 -0.61 0.51
N TRP A 26 -0.49 -1.15 -0.63
CA TRP A 26 -1.19 -0.85 -1.88
C TRP A 26 -2.34 -1.85 -2.07
N PHE A 27 -3.54 -1.34 -2.03
CA PHE A 27 -4.74 -2.13 -2.24
C PHE A 27 -4.99 -2.25 -3.74
N ASN A 28 -4.49 -3.32 -4.33
CA ASN A 28 -4.48 -3.51 -5.79
C ASN A 28 -5.50 -4.57 -6.19
N ILE A 29 -6.77 -4.28 -5.96
CA ILE A 29 -7.85 -5.22 -6.22
C ILE A 29 -7.98 -5.55 -7.71
N ARG A 30 -7.57 -4.61 -8.58
CA ARG A 30 -7.64 -4.80 -10.02
C ARG A 30 -6.38 -5.44 -10.59
N GLN A 31 -5.42 -5.74 -9.74
CA GLN A 31 -4.16 -6.38 -10.11
C GLN A 31 -3.44 -5.64 -11.25
N LYS A 32 -3.40 -4.33 -11.13
CA LYS A 32 -2.69 -3.49 -12.10
C LYS A 32 -1.20 -3.65 -11.92
N GLU A 33 -0.48 -3.49 -13.03
CA GLU A 33 0.97 -3.50 -12.97
C GLU A 33 1.48 -2.18 -12.41
N ASN A 34 2.56 -2.24 -11.65
CA ASN A 34 3.20 -1.04 -11.13
C ASN A 34 4.26 -0.57 -12.11
N HIS A 35 3.93 0.47 -12.86
CA HIS A 35 4.85 1.07 -13.84
C HIS A 35 5.64 2.23 -13.26
N THR A 36 5.58 2.43 -11.94
CA THR A 36 6.28 3.52 -11.27
C THR A 36 7.49 3.01 -10.52
N SER A 37 8.31 3.92 -10.02
CA SER A 37 9.42 3.57 -9.16
C SER A 37 8.99 3.43 -7.69
N ILE A 38 7.70 3.64 -7.42
CA ILE A 38 7.16 3.58 -6.06
C ILE A 38 6.98 2.13 -5.65
N GLN A 39 7.58 1.76 -4.52
CA GLN A 39 7.51 0.39 -4.00
C GLN A 39 6.76 0.38 -2.68
N PRO A 40 5.50 -0.07 -2.66
CA PRO A 40 4.78 -0.17 -1.39
C PRO A 40 5.39 -1.27 -0.52
N ASP A 41 5.23 -1.12 0.78
CA ASP A 41 5.73 -2.13 1.71
C ASP A 41 4.92 -3.42 1.63
N TYR A 42 3.63 -3.29 1.37
CA TYR A 42 2.72 -4.43 1.21
C TYR A 42 1.84 -4.22 -0.01
N ILE A 43 1.44 -5.32 -0.62
CA ILE A 43 0.48 -5.30 -1.73
C ILE A 43 -0.58 -6.32 -1.43
N ILE A 44 -1.84 -5.90 -1.42
CA ILE A 44 -2.97 -6.81 -1.22
C ILE A 44 -3.93 -6.70 -2.39
N ASN A 45 -4.53 -7.81 -2.75
CA ASN A 45 -5.49 -7.88 -3.85
C ASN A 45 -6.92 -8.11 -3.35
N ASP A 46 -7.06 -8.33 -2.05
CA ASP A 46 -8.33 -8.66 -1.43
C ASP A 46 -8.31 -8.14 0.00
N LEU A 47 -9.46 -7.67 0.49
CA LEU A 47 -9.56 -7.13 1.83
C LEU A 47 -9.21 -8.16 2.91
N SER A 48 -9.45 -9.43 2.66
CA SER A 48 -9.13 -10.47 3.64
C SER A 48 -7.64 -10.56 3.91
N GLU A 49 -6.80 -10.11 3.00
CA GLU A 49 -5.35 -10.12 3.20
C GLU A 49 -4.90 -9.09 4.23
N MET A 50 -5.74 -8.07 4.50
CA MET A 50 -5.44 -7.07 5.54
C MET A 50 -5.25 -7.70 6.91
N ILE A 51 -5.98 -8.76 7.20
CA ILE A 51 -5.92 -9.42 8.50
C ILE A 51 -4.50 -9.91 8.79
N HIS A 52 -3.82 -10.39 7.78
CA HIS A 52 -2.45 -10.90 7.94
C HIS A 52 -1.43 -9.80 8.15
N ILE A 53 -1.74 -8.59 7.70
CA ILE A 53 -0.82 -7.47 7.82
C ILE A 53 -0.92 -6.80 9.19
N VAL A 54 -2.14 -6.68 9.72
CA VAL A 54 -2.37 -5.94 10.96
C VAL A 54 -2.32 -6.81 12.20
N GLU A 55 -2.25 -8.10 12.04
CA GLU A 55 -2.07 -8.99 13.19
C GLU A 55 -0.65 -8.86 13.70
#